data_55c9820681c68ae94423ca668c0ae617
#
_entry.id   55c9820681c68ae94423ca668c0ae617
#
_cell.length_a   1.000
_cell.length_b   1.000
_cell.length_c   1.000
_cell.angle_alpha   90.00
_cell.angle_beta   90.00
_cell.angle_gamma   90.00
#
_symmetry.space_group_name_H-M   'P 1'
#
loop_
_entity.id
_entity.type
_entity.pdbx_description
1 polymer ?
#
loop_
_entity_poly.entity_id
_entity_poly.type
_entity_poly.pdbx_seq_one_letter_code
_entity_poly.pdbx_strand_id
1 'polypeptide(L)'
;MNLDFSFYNWDLISNFVLKGLYFSLLLTLIATIGGVIFGTVLALMRLSGKKWLDVPATIYVNGMRSIPLVMVILWFFLLVPAIIGRPIGAEVSAVNTFIAFEAAYFSEIMRAGIQSIPRGQVYAGQALGMTYGQNMKLVVLPQAFRNMLPVLLTQTIILFQDTSLVYAIGAYDMLKGFEVAGKNFGRPIEAYLAAAVLYFIMCYALSWAVKRLHQKIAIIR
;
A
#
# COMPACT_ATOMS: atom_id res chain seq x y z
N MET A 1 -25.82 22.01 -17.11
CA MET A 1 -24.75 21.10 -17.54
C MET A 1 -25.41 19.73 -17.77
N ASN A 2 -25.51 19.29 -19.03
CA ASN A 2 -26.12 18.00 -19.32
C ASN A 2 -25.02 16.93 -19.33
N LEU A 3 -25.00 16.10 -18.30
CA LEU A 3 -24.12 14.94 -18.22
C LEU A 3 -24.65 13.86 -19.16
N ASP A 4 -23.76 13.27 -19.95
CA ASP A 4 -24.09 12.18 -20.89
C ASP A 4 -23.09 11.04 -20.71
N PHE A 5 -23.56 9.88 -20.29
CA PHE A 5 -22.79 8.66 -20.08
C PHE A 5 -23.06 7.60 -21.15
N SER A 6 -23.80 7.93 -22.22
CA SER A 6 -24.20 6.97 -23.27
C SER A 6 -23.01 6.43 -24.08
N PHE A 7 -21.85 7.10 -24.03
CA PHE A 7 -20.62 6.67 -24.71
C PHE A 7 -19.94 5.46 -24.04
N TYR A 8 -20.31 5.10 -22.80
CA TYR A 8 -19.80 3.90 -22.16
C TYR A 8 -20.39 2.64 -22.76
N ASN A 9 -19.64 2.00 -23.62
CA ASN A 9 -19.95 0.69 -24.19
C ASN A 9 -18.90 -0.34 -23.74
N TRP A 10 -19.15 -1.62 -24.04
CA TRP A 10 -18.26 -2.70 -23.63
C TRP A 10 -16.86 -2.57 -24.23
N ASP A 11 -16.75 -2.14 -25.49
CA ASP A 11 -15.45 -1.97 -26.16
C ASP A 11 -14.60 -0.88 -25.48
N LEU A 12 -15.23 0.23 -25.10
CA LEU A 12 -14.53 1.29 -24.36
C LEU A 12 -14.10 0.81 -22.97
N ILE A 13 -14.99 0.17 -22.23
CA ILE A 13 -14.69 -0.34 -20.89
C ILE A 13 -13.55 -1.35 -20.96
N SER A 14 -13.61 -2.31 -21.90
CA SER A 14 -12.60 -3.37 -21.99
C SER A 14 -11.23 -2.85 -22.45
N ASN A 15 -11.18 -1.96 -23.43
CA ASN A 15 -9.95 -1.51 -24.05
C ASN A 15 -9.22 -0.40 -23.25
N PHE A 16 -9.96 0.37 -22.45
CA PHE A 16 -9.39 1.49 -21.70
C PHE A 16 -9.47 1.29 -20.19
N VAL A 17 -10.68 1.12 -19.63
CA VAL A 17 -10.87 1.09 -18.18
C VAL A 17 -10.30 -0.19 -17.57
N LEU A 18 -10.66 -1.38 -18.10
CA LEU A 18 -10.19 -2.65 -17.56
C LEU A 18 -8.68 -2.83 -17.73
N LYS A 19 -8.10 -2.30 -18.80
CA LYS A 19 -6.65 -2.30 -19.00
C LYS A 19 -5.93 -1.51 -17.91
N GLY A 20 -6.42 -0.30 -17.61
CA GLY A 20 -5.87 0.52 -16.53
C GLY A 20 -6.11 -0.09 -15.14
N LEU A 21 -7.31 -0.65 -14.91
CA LEU A 21 -7.64 -1.37 -13.68
C LEU A 21 -6.72 -2.56 -13.44
N TYR A 22 -6.42 -3.34 -14.48
CA TYR A 22 -5.49 -4.46 -14.40
C TYR A 22 -4.11 -4.00 -13.89
N PHE A 23 -3.58 -2.92 -14.45
CA PHE A 23 -2.30 -2.36 -13.99
C PHE A 23 -2.38 -1.85 -12.53
N SER A 24 -3.45 -1.14 -12.16
CA SER A 24 -3.64 -0.67 -10.78
C SER A 24 -3.69 -1.83 -9.78
N LEU A 25 -4.40 -2.92 -10.10
CA LEU A 25 -4.46 -4.12 -9.26
C LEU A 25 -3.12 -4.85 -9.18
N LEU A 26 -2.42 -4.99 -10.31
CA LEU A 26 -1.10 -5.61 -10.38
C LEU A 26 -0.06 -4.83 -9.56
N LEU A 27 -0.04 -3.50 -9.73
CA LEU A 27 0.81 -2.60 -8.95
C LEU A 27 0.53 -2.73 -7.45
N THR A 28 -0.76 -2.72 -7.06
CA THR A 28 -1.19 -2.91 -5.67
C THR A 28 -0.68 -4.23 -5.11
N LEU A 29 -0.84 -5.33 -5.85
CA LEU A 29 -0.40 -6.66 -5.41
C LEU A 29 1.11 -6.72 -5.23
N ILE A 30 1.87 -6.28 -6.23
CA ILE A 30 3.34 -6.32 -6.21
C ILE A 30 3.88 -5.42 -5.09
N ALA A 31 3.35 -4.19 -4.97
CA ALA A 31 3.77 -3.25 -3.96
C ALA A 31 3.40 -3.71 -2.53
N THR A 32 2.23 -4.36 -2.36
CA THR A 32 1.87 -4.96 -1.07
C THR A 32 2.85 -6.08 -0.69
N ILE A 33 3.12 -7.01 -1.59
CA ILE A 33 4.04 -8.13 -1.30
C ILE A 33 5.46 -7.61 -1.02
N GLY A 34 6.00 -6.77 -1.91
CA GLY A 34 7.32 -6.17 -1.74
C GLY A 34 7.41 -5.29 -0.49
N GLY A 35 6.40 -4.44 -0.27
CA GLY A 35 6.30 -3.58 0.90
C GLY A 35 6.23 -4.36 2.21
N VAL A 36 5.47 -5.45 2.26
CA VAL A 36 5.41 -6.34 3.44
C VAL A 36 6.76 -7.00 3.69
N ILE A 37 7.44 -7.52 2.66
CA ILE A 37 8.76 -8.15 2.81
C ILE A 37 9.79 -7.15 3.33
N PHE A 38 9.99 -6.03 2.63
CA PHE A 38 10.96 -5.02 3.03
C PHE A 38 10.56 -4.30 4.32
N GLY A 39 9.28 -4.06 4.53
CA GLY A 39 8.74 -3.49 5.77
C GLY A 39 8.99 -4.39 6.97
N THR A 40 8.89 -5.72 6.81
CA THR A 40 9.26 -6.68 7.87
C THR A 40 10.72 -6.55 8.24
N VAL A 41 11.62 -6.50 7.27
CA VAL A 41 13.06 -6.32 7.52
C VAL A 41 13.31 -5.02 8.27
N LEU A 42 12.72 -3.91 7.82
CA LEU A 42 12.86 -2.61 8.51
C LEU A 42 12.29 -2.63 9.93
N ALA A 43 11.15 -3.29 10.14
CA ALA A 43 10.57 -3.42 11.48
C ALA A 43 11.49 -4.23 12.42
N LEU A 44 12.05 -5.34 11.94
CA LEU A 44 12.99 -6.15 12.70
C LEU A 44 14.29 -5.39 13.02
N MET A 45 14.80 -4.60 12.06
CA MET A 45 15.96 -3.73 12.31
C MET A 45 15.68 -2.73 13.44
N ARG A 46 14.51 -2.10 13.44
CA ARG A 46 14.08 -1.12 14.45
C ARG A 46 13.79 -1.75 15.81
N LEU A 47 13.39 -3.01 15.86
CA LEU A 47 13.13 -3.76 17.10
C LEU A 47 14.38 -4.50 17.63
N SER A 48 15.50 -4.47 16.92
CA SER A 48 16.72 -5.23 17.26
C SER A 48 17.42 -4.78 18.52
N GLY A 49 17.16 -3.55 19.02
CA GLY A 49 17.89 -2.90 20.10
C GLY A 49 19.32 -2.46 19.75
N LYS A 50 19.79 -2.74 18.51
CA LYS A 50 21.12 -2.38 18.03
C LYS A 50 21.07 -1.06 17.27
N LYS A 51 21.69 0.00 17.80
CA LYS A 51 21.65 1.35 17.20
C LYS A 51 22.07 1.40 15.73
N TRP A 52 23.05 0.58 15.32
CA TRP A 52 23.54 0.55 13.94
C TRP A 52 22.51 -0.03 12.93
N LEU A 53 21.51 -0.80 13.39
CA LEU A 53 20.37 -1.26 12.59
C LEU A 53 19.17 -0.32 12.74
N ASP A 54 18.86 0.06 13.98
CA ASP A 54 17.66 0.87 14.28
C ASP A 54 17.75 2.28 13.67
N VAL A 55 18.90 2.96 13.84
CA VAL A 55 19.01 4.36 13.37
C VAL A 55 18.80 4.51 11.87
N PRO A 56 19.49 3.77 10.96
CA PRO A 56 19.26 3.92 9.53
C PRO A 56 17.87 3.49 9.11
N ALA A 57 17.30 2.43 9.69
CA ALA A 57 15.92 2.02 9.41
C ALA A 57 14.90 3.07 9.85
N THR A 58 15.12 3.70 11.01
CA THR A 58 14.25 4.77 11.53
C THR A 58 14.34 6.03 10.66
N ILE A 59 15.54 6.42 10.20
CA ILE A 59 15.72 7.54 9.29
C ILE A 59 14.98 7.28 7.98
N TYR A 60 15.13 6.10 7.38
CA TYR A 60 14.43 5.72 6.17
C TYR A 60 12.90 5.77 6.32
N VAL A 61 12.38 5.10 7.34
CA VAL A 61 10.93 5.00 7.58
C VAL A 61 10.32 6.37 7.83
N ASN A 62 10.94 7.19 8.69
CA ASN A 62 10.43 8.52 8.98
C ASN A 62 10.58 9.46 7.77
N GLY A 63 11.68 9.38 7.04
CA GLY A 63 11.91 10.15 5.83
C GLY A 63 10.85 9.88 4.76
N MET A 64 10.66 8.60 4.40
CA MET A 64 9.64 8.22 3.39
C MET A 64 8.22 8.65 3.77
N ARG A 65 7.86 8.54 5.05
CA ARG A 65 6.52 8.93 5.54
C ARG A 65 6.34 10.45 5.71
N SER A 66 7.40 11.23 5.65
CA SER A 66 7.36 12.68 5.74
C SER A 66 7.29 13.39 4.39
N ILE A 67 7.36 12.63 3.29
CA ILE A 67 7.38 13.17 1.92
C ILE A 67 6.10 12.71 1.21
N PRO A 68 5.43 13.60 0.44
CA PRO A 68 4.27 13.20 -0.37
C PRO A 68 4.65 12.12 -1.39
N LEU A 69 3.81 11.07 -1.52
CA LEU A 69 4.07 9.96 -2.44
C LEU A 69 4.33 10.42 -3.88
N VAL A 70 3.58 11.42 -4.37
CA VAL A 70 3.79 11.95 -5.71
C VAL A 70 5.20 12.48 -5.94
N MET A 71 5.84 13.07 -4.92
CA MET A 71 7.23 13.53 -5.00
C MET A 71 8.20 12.36 -5.11
N VAL A 72 7.94 11.29 -4.36
CA VAL A 72 8.76 10.07 -4.42
C VAL A 72 8.61 9.39 -5.79
N ILE A 73 7.40 9.37 -6.36
CA ILE A 73 7.15 8.89 -7.73
C ILE A 73 8.00 9.67 -8.74
N LEU A 74 7.98 11.01 -8.65
CA LEU A 74 8.76 11.87 -9.54
C LEU A 74 10.27 11.66 -9.36
N TRP A 75 10.75 11.44 -8.14
CA TRP A 75 12.17 11.15 -7.88
C TRP A 75 12.60 9.83 -8.52
N PHE A 76 11.84 8.77 -8.35
CA PHE A 76 12.17 7.49 -8.99
C PHE A 76 12.10 7.55 -10.51
N PHE A 77 11.19 8.36 -11.06
CA PHE A 77 11.03 8.50 -12.50
C PHE A 77 12.06 9.44 -13.15
N LEU A 78 12.49 10.50 -12.46
CA LEU A 78 13.40 11.52 -13.00
C LEU A 78 14.83 11.38 -12.50
N LEU A 79 15.03 11.25 -11.15
CA LEU A 79 16.37 11.29 -10.58
C LEU A 79 17.10 9.95 -10.68
N VAL A 80 16.40 8.83 -10.45
CA VAL A 80 17.04 7.50 -10.54
C VAL A 80 17.58 7.24 -11.94
N PRO A 81 16.84 7.45 -13.05
CA PRO A 81 17.38 7.36 -14.41
C PRO A 81 18.59 8.27 -14.66
N ALA A 82 18.57 9.49 -14.14
CA ALA A 82 19.68 10.42 -14.28
C ALA A 82 20.97 9.92 -13.60
N ILE A 83 20.82 9.28 -12.42
CA ILE A 83 21.96 8.72 -11.68
C ILE A 83 22.52 7.47 -12.36
N ILE A 84 21.65 6.56 -12.85
CA ILE A 84 22.08 5.30 -13.46
C ILE A 84 22.44 5.42 -14.93
N GLY A 85 22.21 6.59 -15.55
CA GLY A 85 22.56 6.89 -16.95
C GLY A 85 21.70 6.20 -18.00
N ARG A 86 20.50 5.67 -17.62
CA ARG A 86 19.57 5.03 -18.56
C ARG A 86 18.11 5.29 -18.18
N PRO A 87 17.19 5.42 -19.16
CA PRO A 87 15.78 5.62 -18.87
C PRO A 87 15.16 4.38 -18.21
N ILE A 88 14.25 4.63 -17.31
CA ILE A 88 13.39 3.61 -16.68
C ILE A 88 11.96 3.91 -17.10
N GLY A 89 11.23 2.89 -17.57
CA GLY A 89 9.82 3.05 -17.93
C GLY A 89 8.95 3.46 -16.74
N ALA A 90 7.85 4.15 -17.04
CA ALA A 90 6.93 4.66 -16.00
C ALA A 90 6.39 3.54 -15.10
N GLU A 91 6.03 2.38 -15.67
CA GLU A 91 5.51 1.24 -14.90
C GLU A 91 6.56 0.68 -13.93
N VAL A 92 7.81 0.52 -14.37
CA VAL A 92 8.91 0.03 -13.53
C VAL A 92 9.24 1.04 -12.43
N SER A 93 9.24 2.33 -12.75
CA SER A 93 9.43 3.40 -11.77
C SER A 93 8.31 3.38 -10.72
N ALA A 94 7.05 3.21 -11.15
CA ALA A 94 5.91 3.09 -10.25
C ALA A 94 6.08 1.90 -9.28
N VAL A 95 6.39 0.70 -9.79
CA VAL A 95 6.58 -0.50 -8.98
C VAL A 95 7.66 -0.29 -7.91
N ASN A 96 8.83 0.21 -8.31
CA ASN A 96 9.94 0.43 -7.37
C ASN A 96 9.59 1.49 -6.32
N THR A 97 8.94 2.58 -6.74
CA THR A 97 8.50 3.64 -5.83
C THR A 97 7.52 3.12 -4.79
N PHE A 98 6.48 2.41 -5.24
CA PHE A 98 5.44 1.92 -4.36
C PHE A 98 5.99 0.87 -3.39
N ILE A 99 6.85 -0.05 -3.82
CA ILE A 99 7.52 -1.00 -2.92
C ILE A 99 8.33 -0.25 -1.85
N ALA A 100 9.16 0.71 -2.27
CA ALA A 100 10.00 1.47 -1.34
C ALA A 100 9.15 2.30 -0.35
N PHE A 101 8.14 2.99 -0.85
CA PHE A 101 7.26 3.84 -0.03
C PHE A 101 6.44 3.01 0.96
N GLU A 102 5.78 1.97 0.48
CA GLU A 102 4.95 1.10 1.30
C GLU A 102 5.74 0.28 2.33
N ALA A 103 7.00 -0.06 2.04
CA ALA A 103 7.88 -0.69 3.03
C ALA A 103 8.00 0.13 4.31
N ALA A 104 8.02 1.47 4.21
CA ALA A 104 8.05 2.34 5.37
C ALA A 104 6.75 2.30 6.19
N TYR A 105 5.60 2.30 5.52
CA TYR A 105 4.29 2.22 6.18
C TYR A 105 4.06 0.85 6.80
N PHE A 106 4.32 -0.23 6.07
CA PHE A 106 4.18 -1.59 6.61
C PHE A 106 5.16 -1.85 7.76
N SER A 107 6.38 -1.32 7.70
CA SER A 107 7.32 -1.39 8.83
C SER A 107 6.74 -0.79 10.11
N GLU A 108 6.11 0.37 10.00
CA GLU A 108 5.50 1.03 11.16
C GLU A 108 4.30 0.27 11.70
N ILE A 109 3.45 -0.25 10.81
CA ILE A 109 2.30 -1.07 11.21
C ILE A 109 2.76 -2.33 11.95
N MET A 110 3.78 -3.01 11.45
CA MET A 110 4.34 -4.21 12.08
C MET A 110 4.98 -3.91 13.44
N ARG A 111 5.78 -2.84 13.52
CA ARG A 111 6.38 -2.40 14.76
C ARG A 111 5.32 -2.07 15.81
N ALA A 112 4.31 -1.28 15.42
CA ALA A 112 3.20 -0.92 16.31
C ALA A 112 2.38 -2.15 16.74
N GLY A 113 2.14 -3.09 15.82
CA GLY A 113 1.44 -4.34 16.12
C GLY A 113 2.15 -5.20 17.14
N ILE A 114 3.47 -5.35 17.03
CA ILE A 114 4.27 -6.09 18.03
C ILE A 114 4.28 -5.36 19.37
N GLN A 115 4.43 -4.04 19.37
CA GLN A 115 4.46 -3.23 20.59
C GLN A 115 3.07 -3.07 21.25
N SER A 116 1.99 -3.39 20.56
CA SER A 116 0.63 -3.37 21.11
C SER A 116 0.34 -4.49 22.12
N ILE A 117 1.22 -5.49 22.19
CA ILE A 117 1.03 -6.62 23.10
C ILE A 117 1.41 -6.20 24.52
N PRO A 118 0.50 -6.35 25.50
CA PRO A 118 0.76 -5.96 26.88
C PRO A 118 2.00 -6.68 27.44
N ARG A 119 2.85 -5.96 28.15
CA ARG A 119 4.08 -6.51 28.77
C ARG A 119 3.77 -7.69 29.71
N GLY A 120 2.60 -7.73 30.32
CA GLY A 120 2.13 -8.84 31.15
C GLY A 120 2.11 -10.18 30.39
N GLN A 121 1.81 -10.19 29.10
CA GLN A 121 1.86 -11.39 28.26
C GLN A 121 3.32 -11.88 28.08
N VAL A 122 4.25 -10.96 27.93
CA VAL A 122 5.69 -11.26 27.82
C VAL A 122 6.21 -11.82 29.14
N TYR A 123 5.85 -11.19 30.25
CA TYR A 123 6.29 -11.61 31.60
C TYR A 123 5.68 -12.96 31.98
N ALA A 124 4.44 -13.23 31.63
CA ALA A 124 3.79 -14.53 31.87
C ALA A 124 4.56 -15.67 31.15
N GLY A 125 4.95 -15.47 29.88
CA GLY A 125 5.78 -16.44 29.17
C GLY A 125 7.14 -16.64 29.81
N GLN A 126 7.79 -15.57 30.29
CA GLN A 126 9.06 -15.66 31.00
C GLN A 126 8.93 -16.42 32.33
N ALA A 127 7.84 -16.19 33.08
CA ALA A 127 7.57 -16.90 34.33
C ALA A 127 7.35 -18.41 34.13
N LEU A 128 6.91 -18.82 32.93
CA LEU A 128 6.81 -20.22 32.50
C LEU A 128 8.14 -20.79 31.97
N GLY A 129 9.25 -20.04 32.09
CA GLY A 129 10.57 -20.48 31.63
C GLY A 129 10.79 -20.41 30.10
N MET A 130 9.93 -19.71 29.35
CA MET A 130 10.09 -19.58 27.90
C MET A 130 11.31 -18.71 27.57
N THR A 131 12.11 -19.16 26.62
CA THR A 131 13.14 -18.33 25.99
C THR A 131 12.51 -17.17 25.24
N TYR A 132 13.28 -16.11 24.96
CA TYR A 132 12.79 -14.97 24.15
C TYR A 132 12.16 -15.41 22.83
N GLY A 133 12.83 -16.33 22.11
CA GLY A 133 12.32 -16.85 20.82
C GLY A 133 11.00 -17.63 20.96
N GLN A 134 10.88 -18.45 21.99
CA GLN A 134 9.64 -19.19 22.28
C GLN A 134 8.50 -18.23 22.64
N ASN A 135 8.76 -17.25 23.52
CA ASN A 135 7.78 -16.27 23.92
C ASN A 135 7.33 -15.39 22.72
N MET A 136 8.29 -14.95 21.90
CA MET A 136 7.99 -14.20 20.68
C MET A 136 7.12 -15.04 19.73
N LYS A 137 7.50 -16.29 19.42
CA LYS A 137 6.81 -17.15 18.44
C LYS A 137 5.44 -17.62 18.92
N LEU A 138 5.31 -17.98 20.19
CA LEU A 138 4.11 -18.66 20.72
C LEU A 138 3.12 -17.70 21.38
N VAL A 139 3.58 -16.54 21.88
CA VAL A 139 2.74 -15.59 22.62
C VAL A 139 2.57 -14.26 21.87
N VAL A 140 3.69 -13.60 21.53
CA VAL A 140 3.64 -12.22 21.01
C VAL A 140 3.19 -12.17 19.56
N LEU A 141 3.87 -12.89 18.66
CA LEU A 141 3.62 -12.79 17.21
C LEU A 141 2.19 -13.22 16.79
N PRO A 142 1.59 -14.30 17.34
CA PRO A 142 0.23 -14.65 16.96
C PRO A 142 -0.80 -13.58 17.33
N GLN A 143 -0.63 -12.93 18.48
CA GLN A 143 -1.50 -11.85 18.92
C GLN A 143 -1.22 -10.56 18.11
N ALA A 144 0.06 -10.21 17.92
CA ALA A 144 0.46 -9.06 17.12
C ALA A 144 -0.07 -9.15 15.69
N PHE A 145 0.03 -10.34 15.06
CA PHE A 145 -0.50 -10.56 13.70
C PHE A 145 -1.99 -10.28 13.62
N ARG A 146 -2.78 -10.77 14.58
CA ARG A 146 -4.23 -10.49 14.63
C ARG A 146 -4.52 -9.00 14.78
N ASN A 147 -3.71 -8.27 15.56
CA ASN A 147 -3.89 -6.84 15.76
C ASN A 147 -3.50 -6.02 14.51
N MET A 148 -2.43 -6.40 13.81
CA MET A 148 -1.95 -5.63 12.65
C MET A 148 -2.64 -6.01 11.33
N LEU A 149 -3.19 -7.22 11.18
CA LEU A 149 -3.77 -7.68 9.92
C LEU A 149 -4.85 -6.73 9.36
N PRO A 150 -5.84 -6.24 10.15
CA PRO A 150 -6.82 -5.28 9.63
C PRO A 150 -6.19 -3.96 9.17
N VAL A 151 -5.14 -3.52 9.86
CA VAL A 151 -4.43 -2.27 9.51
C VAL A 151 -3.62 -2.46 8.23
N LEU A 152 -2.94 -3.61 8.05
CA LEU A 152 -2.24 -3.97 6.81
C LEU A 152 -3.20 -3.99 5.61
N LEU A 153 -4.37 -4.61 5.77
CA LEU A 153 -5.39 -4.64 4.73
C LEU A 153 -5.94 -3.24 4.41
N THR A 154 -6.14 -2.40 5.42
CA THR A 154 -6.55 -1.01 5.21
C THR A 154 -5.48 -0.23 4.45
N GLN A 155 -4.20 -0.40 4.80
CA GLN A 155 -3.09 0.22 4.07
C GLN A 155 -3.04 -0.26 2.60
N THR A 156 -3.33 -1.54 2.33
CA THR A 156 -3.42 -2.06 0.95
C THR A 156 -4.55 -1.38 0.15
N ILE A 157 -5.68 -1.04 0.80
CA ILE A 157 -6.76 -0.29 0.14
C ILE A 157 -6.31 1.14 -0.17
N ILE A 158 -5.61 1.80 0.76
CA ILE A 158 -5.03 3.14 0.54
C ILE A 158 -4.03 3.08 -0.62
N LEU A 159 -3.14 2.07 -0.64
CA LEU A 159 -2.20 1.83 -1.72
C LEU A 159 -2.92 1.71 -3.08
N PHE A 160 -4.03 0.99 -3.15
CA PHE A 160 -4.83 0.90 -4.37
C PHE A 160 -5.37 2.27 -4.82
N GLN A 161 -5.84 3.11 -3.89
CA GLN A 161 -6.24 4.49 -4.21
C GLN A 161 -5.06 5.32 -4.72
N ASP A 162 -3.91 5.18 -4.09
CA ASP A 162 -2.68 5.90 -4.41
C ASP A 162 -2.10 5.50 -5.77
N THR A 163 -2.48 4.32 -6.34
CA THR A 163 -2.08 3.97 -7.70
C THR A 163 -2.51 5.02 -8.73
N SER A 164 -3.56 5.79 -8.46
CA SER A 164 -3.97 6.90 -9.32
C SER A 164 -2.90 8.00 -9.49
N LEU A 165 -1.96 8.12 -8.54
CA LEU A 165 -0.87 9.11 -8.61
C LEU A 165 0.17 8.81 -9.68
N VAL A 166 0.26 7.56 -10.18
CA VAL A 166 1.18 7.21 -11.27
C VAL A 166 0.79 7.87 -12.60
N TYR A 167 -0.41 8.42 -12.68
CA TYR A 167 -0.83 9.31 -13.76
C TYR A 167 0.19 10.43 -13.99
N ALA A 168 0.81 10.97 -12.93
CA ALA A 168 1.80 12.06 -13.01
C ALA A 168 3.03 11.71 -13.85
N ILE A 169 3.37 10.43 -14.00
CA ILE A 169 4.50 9.93 -14.80
C ILE A 169 4.06 9.25 -16.10
N GLY A 170 2.76 9.33 -16.42
CA GLY A 170 2.18 8.78 -17.65
C GLY A 170 1.98 7.26 -17.65
N ALA A 171 2.09 6.57 -16.52
CA ALA A 171 1.72 5.16 -16.42
C ALA A 171 0.21 4.97 -16.66
N TYR A 172 -0.15 3.80 -17.24
CA TYR A 172 -1.52 3.54 -17.65
C TYR A 172 -2.30 2.83 -16.53
N ASP A 173 -2.69 3.59 -15.53
CA ASP A 173 -3.54 3.16 -14.41
C ASP A 173 -5.04 3.26 -14.73
N MET A 174 -5.90 2.93 -13.76
CA MET A 174 -7.35 2.99 -13.93
C MET A 174 -7.83 4.42 -14.20
N LEU A 175 -7.27 5.45 -13.53
CA LEU A 175 -7.63 6.85 -13.77
C LEU A 175 -7.28 7.27 -15.19
N LYS A 176 -6.10 6.87 -15.68
CA LYS A 176 -5.67 7.11 -17.06
C LYS A 176 -6.58 6.44 -18.08
N GLY A 177 -7.06 5.24 -17.78
CA GLY A 177 -8.03 4.54 -18.61
C GLY A 177 -9.32 5.33 -18.80
N PHE A 178 -9.86 5.89 -17.71
CA PHE A 178 -11.03 6.77 -17.77
C PHE A 178 -10.76 8.08 -18.51
N GLU A 179 -9.59 8.71 -18.24
CA GLU A 179 -9.21 9.95 -18.92
C GLU A 179 -9.15 9.78 -20.43
N VAL A 180 -8.49 8.73 -20.92
CA VAL A 180 -8.37 8.46 -22.36
C VAL A 180 -9.77 8.21 -22.96
N ALA A 181 -10.61 7.41 -22.28
CA ALA A 181 -11.97 7.18 -22.69
C ALA A 181 -12.76 8.50 -22.81
N GLY A 182 -12.71 9.35 -21.78
CA GLY A 182 -13.40 10.64 -21.80
C GLY A 182 -12.90 11.60 -22.88
N LYS A 183 -11.58 11.65 -23.10
CA LYS A 183 -10.99 12.48 -24.16
C LYS A 183 -11.43 12.08 -25.57
N ASN A 184 -11.52 10.78 -25.83
CA ASN A 184 -11.95 10.27 -27.13
C ASN A 184 -13.38 10.71 -27.52
N PHE A 185 -14.22 10.99 -26.52
CA PHE A 185 -15.62 11.40 -26.72
C PHE A 185 -15.88 12.88 -26.34
N GLY A 186 -14.84 13.64 -25.99
CA GLY A 186 -15.00 15.04 -25.54
C GLY A 186 -15.77 15.17 -24.22
N ARG A 187 -15.76 14.13 -23.37
CA ARG A 187 -16.53 14.04 -22.12
C ARG A 187 -15.63 13.82 -20.88
N PRO A 188 -14.68 14.73 -20.58
CA PRO A 188 -13.73 14.54 -19.49
C PRO A 188 -14.39 14.57 -18.11
N ILE A 189 -15.44 15.36 -17.91
CA ILE A 189 -16.12 15.49 -16.61
C ILE A 189 -16.81 14.18 -16.25
N GLU A 190 -17.56 13.62 -17.19
CA GLU A 190 -18.25 12.34 -17.02
C GLU A 190 -17.26 11.20 -16.75
N ALA A 191 -16.09 11.23 -17.42
CA ALA A 191 -15.05 10.24 -17.22
C ALA A 191 -14.47 10.29 -15.79
N TYR A 192 -14.12 11.47 -15.28
CA TYR A 192 -13.63 11.60 -13.91
C TYR A 192 -14.70 11.28 -12.85
N LEU A 193 -15.96 11.62 -13.09
CA LEU A 193 -17.06 11.21 -12.21
C LEU A 193 -17.23 9.69 -12.19
N ALA A 194 -17.20 9.03 -13.33
CA ALA A 194 -17.28 7.58 -13.43
C ALA A 194 -16.09 6.91 -12.73
N ALA A 195 -14.86 7.45 -12.91
CA ALA A 195 -13.68 6.99 -12.20
C ALA A 195 -13.87 7.08 -10.68
N ALA A 196 -14.31 8.25 -10.18
CA ALA A 196 -14.54 8.47 -8.75
C ALA A 196 -15.58 7.47 -8.18
N VAL A 197 -16.66 7.22 -8.91
CA VAL A 197 -17.71 6.25 -8.51
C VAL A 197 -17.13 4.84 -8.46
N LEU A 198 -16.33 4.42 -9.45
CA LEU A 198 -15.74 3.08 -9.46
C LEU A 198 -14.71 2.90 -8.32
N TYR A 199 -13.82 3.88 -8.10
CA TYR A 199 -12.90 3.87 -6.95
C TYR A 199 -13.68 3.78 -5.63
N PHE A 200 -14.73 4.58 -5.48
CA PHE A 200 -15.56 4.56 -4.28
C PHE A 200 -16.20 3.18 -4.05
N ILE A 201 -16.83 2.59 -5.05
CA ILE A 201 -17.48 1.28 -4.92
C ILE A 201 -16.46 0.20 -4.53
N MET A 202 -15.32 0.14 -5.22
CA MET A 202 -14.29 -0.85 -4.96
C MET A 202 -13.69 -0.68 -3.54
N CYS A 203 -13.27 0.52 -3.18
CA CYS A 203 -12.65 0.77 -1.88
C CYS A 203 -13.65 0.63 -0.72
N TYR A 204 -14.91 1.02 -0.92
CA TYR A 204 -15.96 0.82 0.07
C TYR A 204 -16.25 -0.66 0.32
N ALA A 205 -16.38 -1.45 -0.75
CA ALA A 205 -16.60 -2.89 -0.65
C ALA A 205 -15.44 -3.60 0.07
N LEU A 206 -14.19 -3.25 -0.29
CA LEU A 206 -12.99 -3.77 0.37
C LEU A 206 -12.93 -3.36 1.84
N SER A 207 -13.20 -2.10 2.16
CA SER A 207 -13.22 -1.60 3.55
C SER A 207 -14.28 -2.29 4.40
N TRP A 208 -15.46 -2.55 3.81
CA TRP A 208 -16.51 -3.31 4.47
C TRP A 208 -16.06 -4.76 4.77
N ALA A 209 -15.40 -5.42 3.79
CA ALA A 209 -14.85 -6.76 3.98
C ALA A 209 -13.78 -6.80 5.09
N VAL A 210 -12.87 -5.82 5.12
CA VAL A 210 -11.86 -5.68 6.18
C VAL A 210 -12.51 -5.48 7.55
N LYS A 211 -13.54 -4.63 7.64
CA LYS A 211 -14.28 -4.42 8.89
C LYS A 211 -14.94 -5.72 9.39
N ARG A 212 -15.53 -6.50 8.50
CA ARG A 212 -16.11 -7.81 8.83
C ARG A 212 -15.04 -8.81 9.31
N LEU A 213 -13.89 -8.83 8.65
CA LEU A 213 -12.75 -9.65 9.07
C LEU A 213 -12.27 -9.26 10.46
N HIS A 214 -12.09 -7.96 10.71
CA HIS A 214 -11.65 -7.44 12.01
C HIS A 214 -12.59 -7.92 13.13
N GLN A 215 -13.91 -7.83 12.94
CA GLN A 215 -14.89 -8.28 13.93
C GLN A 215 -14.78 -9.79 14.27
N LYS A 216 -14.37 -10.60 13.28
CA LYS A 216 -14.19 -12.05 13.47
C LYS A 216 -12.90 -12.44 14.20
N ILE A 217 -11.82 -11.64 14.02
CA ILE A 217 -10.49 -11.97 14.57
C ILE A 217 -10.14 -11.18 15.82
N ALA A 218 -10.95 -10.17 16.17
CA ALA A 218 -10.73 -9.35 17.37
C ALA A 218 -10.66 -10.22 18.62
N ILE A 219 -9.60 -10.05 19.40
CA ILE A 219 -9.46 -10.71 20.70
C ILE A 219 -10.33 -9.95 21.69
N ILE A 220 -11.34 -10.61 22.23
CA ILE A 220 -12.14 -10.09 23.34
C ILE A 220 -11.22 -10.03 24.56
N ARG A 221 -10.96 -8.82 25.06
CA ARG A 221 -10.15 -8.57 26.26
C ARG A 221 -11.06 -8.30 27.44
#